data_a5df033549855d0fae274e77160a7d83
#
_entry.id   a5df033549855d0fae274e77160a7d83
#
_cell.length_a   1.000
_cell.length_b   1.000
_cell.length_c   1.000
_cell.angle_alpha   90.00
_cell.angle_beta   90.00
_cell.angle_gamma   90.00
#
_symmetry.space_group_name_H-M   'P 1'
#
loop_
_entity.id
_entity.type
_entity.pdbx_description
1 polymer ?
#
loop_
_entity_poly.entity_id
_entity_poly.type
_entity_poly.pdbx_seq_one_letter_code
_entity_poly.pdbx_strand_id
1 'polypeptide(L)'
;MVAPSSPPQVRSGIEQATDYFTKRGHEVVFGPHHRRVHGYLAGTDEERAADVQWALSEPGIDMVHCLEGGYGAARLYRRIDWDALGDPRIFCGYSDITALHLALARHAGWTTFYGPMFTRFTRKKDELTTITEDTFHRAFQAEPLGRVPEDPDDPYVLTVGEGVAEAPIV
;
A
#
# COMPACT_ATOMS: atom_id res chain seq x y z
N MET A 1 7.10 6.14 -2.85
CA MET A 1 7.13 4.68 -2.63
C MET A 1 8.00 4.37 -1.43
N VAL A 2 7.55 3.54 -0.51
CA VAL A 2 8.25 3.19 0.75
C VAL A 2 8.31 1.68 0.96
N ALA A 3 9.32 1.19 1.69
CA ALA A 3 9.50 -0.22 2.04
C ALA A 3 9.45 -0.41 3.57
N PRO A 4 8.26 -0.37 4.20
CA PRO A 4 8.18 -0.37 5.67
C PRO A 4 8.39 -1.76 6.30
N SER A 5 8.39 -2.82 5.51
CA SER A 5 8.43 -4.22 5.96
C SER A 5 9.65 -4.96 5.41
N SER A 6 9.42 -6.02 4.64
CA SER A 6 10.51 -6.78 3.99
C SER A 6 10.96 -6.11 2.69
N PRO A 7 12.19 -6.35 2.25
CA PRO A 7 12.66 -5.85 0.96
C PRO A 7 11.93 -6.56 -0.18
N PRO A 8 11.63 -5.85 -1.29
CA PRO A 8 11.11 -6.49 -2.49
C PRO A 8 12.02 -7.61 -2.97
N GLN A 9 11.44 -8.80 -3.19
CA GLN A 9 12.22 -9.99 -3.56
C GLN A 9 12.81 -9.91 -4.97
N VAL A 10 12.15 -9.16 -5.88
CA VAL A 10 12.55 -9.07 -7.28
C VAL A 10 12.69 -7.61 -7.70
N ARG A 11 13.91 -7.19 -7.99
CA ARG A 11 14.21 -5.81 -8.46
C ARG A 11 13.44 -5.44 -9.73
N SER A 12 13.26 -6.37 -10.64
CA SER A 12 12.50 -6.14 -11.88
C SER A 12 11.03 -5.78 -11.63
N GLY A 13 10.45 -6.18 -10.49
CA GLY A 13 9.11 -5.79 -10.11
C GLY A 13 8.99 -4.28 -9.86
N ILE A 14 9.99 -3.67 -9.21
CA ILE A 14 10.01 -2.22 -8.97
C ILE A 14 10.07 -1.46 -10.30
N GLU A 15 10.97 -1.88 -11.21
CA GLU A 15 11.14 -1.21 -12.50
C GLU A 15 9.88 -1.30 -13.36
N GLN A 16 9.27 -2.48 -13.43
CA GLN A 16 8.04 -2.69 -14.19
C GLN A 16 6.85 -1.91 -13.61
N ALA A 17 6.72 -1.88 -12.28
CA ALA A 17 5.69 -1.09 -11.61
C ALA A 17 5.93 0.42 -11.80
N THR A 18 7.18 0.87 -11.74
CA THR A 18 7.53 2.27 -12.04
C THR A 18 7.10 2.63 -13.47
N ASP A 19 7.43 1.81 -14.45
CA ASP A 19 7.01 1.95 -15.84
C ASP A 19 5.48 2.01 -15.97
N TYR A 20 4.76 1.15 -15.21
CA TYR A 20 3.31 1.08 -15.24
C TYR A 20 2.67 2.40 -14.82
N PHE A 21 3.11 2.97 -13.68
CA PHE A 21 2.57 4.22 -13.15
C PHE A 21 3.03 5.45 -13.97
N THR A 22 4.30 5.50 -14.38
CA THR A 22 4.83 6.60 -15.18
C THR A 22 4.10 6.72 -16.53
N LYS A 23 3.79 5.60 -17.19
CA LYS A 23 3.00 5.60 -18.43
C LYS A 23 1.56 6.09 -18.26
N ARG A 24 1.06 6.10 -17.03
CA ARG A 24 -0.25 6.65 -16.65
C ARG A 24 -0.19 8.10 -16.19
N GLY A 25 0.96 8.74 -16.31
CA GLY A 25 1.15 10.16 -15.98
C GLY A 25 1.52 10.44 -14.53
N HIS A 26 1.84 9.41 -13.73
CA HIS A 26 2.26 9.60 -12.35
C HIS A 26 3.77 9.81 -12.26
N GLU A 27 4.20 10.74 -11.43
CA GLU A 27 5.59 10.83 -10.99
C GLU A 27 5.82 9.83 -9.86
N VAL A 28 6.85 8.99 -10.00
CA VAL A 28 7.16 7.94 -9.02
C VAL A 28 8.45 8.30 -8.28
N VAL A 29 8.32 8.64 -7.01
CA VAL A 29 9.45 8.95 -6.13
C VAL A 29 9.60 7.88 -5.05
N PHE A 30 10.82 7.62 -4.62
CA PHE A 30 11.15 6.58 -3.66
C PHE A 30 11.77 7.15 -2.40
N GLY A 31 11.41 6.58 -1.25
CA GLY A 31 12.12 6.84 -0.01
C GLY A 31 13.62 6.52 -0.17
N PRO A 32 14.51 7.32 0.44
CA PRO A 32 15.97 7.18 0.27
C PRO A 32 16.50 5.79 0.59
N HIS A 33 15.85 5.07 1.48
CA HIS A 33 16.31 3.77 1.97
C HIS A 33 15.59 2.57 1.34
N HIS A 34 14.70 2.78 0.36
CA HIS A 34 13.84 1.73 -0.24
C HIS A 34 14.58 0.49 -0.78
N ARG A 35 15.90 0.58 -0.99
CA ARG A 35 16.76 -0.53 -1.46
C ARG A 35 17.63 -1.15 -0.38
N ARG A 36 17.48 -0.70 0.87
CA ARG A 36 18.24 -1.25 1.98
C ARG A 36 17.78 -2.66 2.32
N VAL A 37 18.69 -3.43 2.90
CA VAL A 37 18.42 -4.79 3.40
C VAL A 37 19.14 -4.93 4.73
N HIS A 38 18.40 -5.37 5.74
CA HIS A 38 18.91 -5.70 7.07
C HIS A 38 18.28 -7.03 7.53
N GLY A 39 18.97 -8.13 7.28
CA GLY A 39 18.37 -9.46 7.45
C GLY A 39 17.17 -9.65 6.52
N TYR A 40 16.00 -9.90 7.07
CA TYR A 40 14.75 -10.02 6.32
C TYR A 40 13.95 -8.70 6.21
N LEU A 41 14.48 -7.58 6.74
CA LEU A 41 13.86 -6.26 6.72
C LEU A 41 14.44 -5.38 5.59
N ALA A 42 13.64 -4.43 5.12
CA ALA A 42 14.04 -3.46 4.10
C ALA A 42 14.87 -2.30 4.69
N GLY A 43 15.89 -2.61 5.48
CA GLY A 43 16.70 -1.66 6.24
C GLY A 43 16.47 -1.75 7.74
N THR A 44 17.15 -0.90 8.50
CA THR A 44 16.92 -0.79 9.95
C THR A 44 15.55 -0.22 10.24
N ASP A 45 15.08 -0.32 11.49
CA ASP A 45 13.81 0.27 11.88
C ASP A 45 13.82 1.80 11.70
N GLU A 46 14.96 2.44 11.94
CA GLU A 46 15.17 3.88 11.79
C GLU A 46 15.08 4.31 10.32
N GLU A 47 15.78 3.60 9.42
CA GLU A 47 15.75 3.87 7.98
C GLU A 47 14.34 3.74 7.40
N ARG A 48 13.64 2.66 7.75
CA ARG A 48 12.27 2.41 7.28
C ARG A 48 11.27 3.44 7.84
N ALA A 49 11.41 3.79 9.13
CA ALA A 49 10.56 4.80 9.75
C ALA A 49 10.80 6.19 9.16
N ALA A 50 12.06 6.54 8.87
CA ALA A 50 12.40 7.82 8.23
C ALA A 50 11.77 7.94 6.84
N ASP A 51 11.80 6.87 6.02
CA ASP A 51 11.16 6.87 4.72
C ASP A 51 9.64 7.00 4.81
N VAL A 52 9.00 6.31 5.77
CA VAL A 52 7.55 6.42 6.00
C VAL A 52 7.20 7.81 6.50
N GLN A 53 7.92 8.34 7.50
CA GLN A 53 7.71 9.70 8.03
C GLN A 53 7.81 10.75 6.93
N TRP A 54 8.88 10.68 6.12
CA TRP A 54 9.07 11.57 4.98
C TRP A 54 7.88 11.50 4.02
N ALA A 55 7.50 10.29 3.60
CA ALA A 55 6.41 10.13 2.63
C ALA A 55 5.04 10.60 3.17
N LEU A 56 4.81 10.51 4.48
CA LEU A 56 3.58 10.96 5.12
C LEU A 56 3.56 12.48 5.41
N SER A 57 4.70 13.17 5.34
CA SER A 57 4.83 14.58 5.71
C SER A 57 5.22 15.48 4.54
N GLU A 58 5.89 14.94 3.50
CA GLU A 58 6.45 15.73 2.40
C GLU A 58 5.34 16.36 1.54
N PRO A 59 5.34 17.70 1.35
CA PRO A 59 4.42 18.34 0.43
C PRO A 59 4.57 17.84 -1.01
N GLY A 60 3.46 17.68 -1.72
CA GLY A 60 3.45 17.24 -3.12
C GLY A 60 3.46 15.72 -3.32
N ILE A 61 3.43 14.95 -2.23
CA ILE A 61 3.14 13.51 -2.31
C ILE A 61 1.64 13.28 -2.15
N ASP A 62 0.98 12.86 -3.22
CA ASP A 62 -0.45 12.57 -3.22
C ASP A 62 -0.76 11.15 -2.72
N MET A 63 0.17 10.21 -2.96
CA MET A 63 0.00 8.81 -2.60
C MET A 63 1.28 8.20 -2.03
N VAL A 64 1.15 7.54 -0.89
CA VAL A 64 2.16 6.64 -0.31
C VAL A 64 1.78 5.21 -0.64
N HIS A 65 2.56 4.55 -1.48
CA HIS A 65 2.34 3.17 -1.89
C HIS A 65 3.46 2.29 -1.37
N CYS A 66 3.11 1.25 -0.62
CA CYS A 66 4.08 0.33 -0.03
C CYS A 66 4.62 -0.64 -1.09
N LEU A 67 5.95 -0.85 -1.09
CA LEU A 67 6.61 -1.70 -2.07
C LEU A 67 6.28 -3.18 -1.85
N GLU A 68 6.34 -3.63 -0.60
CA GLU A 68 6.14 -5.03 -0.23
C GLU A 68 5.66 -5.14 1.23
N GLY A 69 4.99 -6.24 1.54
CA GLY A 69 4.65 -6.63 2.89
C GLY A 69 5.75 -7.46 3.56
N GLY A 70 5.36 -8.50 4.27
CA GLY A 70 6.28 -9.41 4.95
C GLY A 70 6.26 -9.23 6.45
N TYR A 71 7.25 -8.57 7.04
CA TYR A 71 7.33 -8.35 8.47
C TYR A 71 8.07 -7.05 8.80
N GLY A 72 7.65 -6.39 9.88
CA GLY A 72 8.41 -5.31 10.48
C GLY A 72 7.71 -3.95 10.52
N ALA A 73 6.56 -3.77 9.87
CA ALA A 73 5.81 -2.50 9.89
C ALA A 73 5.38 -2.09 11.30
N ALA A 74 4.94 -3.03 12.13
CA ALA A 74 4.56 -2.76 13.52
C ALA A 74 5.70 -2.19 14.38
N ARG A 75 6.96 -2.47 14.03
CA ARG A 75 8.15 -1.96 14.74
C ARG A 75 8.34 -0.47 14.56
N LEU A 76 7.72 0.11 13.53
CA LEU A 76 7.83 1.54 13.19
C LEU A 76 6.92 2.41 14.05
N TYR A 77 5.91 1.80 14.70
CA TYR A 77 4.87 2.51 15.45
C TYR A 77 5.40 3.58 16.42
N ARG A 78 6.47 3.29 17.16
CA ARG A 78 7.08 4.20 18.15
C ARG A 78 8.17 5.13 17.58
N ARG A 79 8.42 5.02 16.27
CA ARG A 79 9.47 5.79 15.58
C ARG A 79 8.91 6.84 14.63
N ILE A 80 7.62 6.76 14.34
CA ILE A 80 6.91 7.75 13.54
C ILE A 80 6.32 8.80 14.47
N ASP A 81 6.56 10.06 14.16
CA ASP A 81 5.92 11.19 14.81
C ASP A 81 4.54 11.41 14.16
N TRP A 82 3.52 10.88 14.81
CA TRP A 82 2.13 10.92 14.31
C TRP A 82 1.52 12.33 14.36
N ASP A 83 2.05 13.23 15.19
CA ASP A 83 1.59 14.60 15.30
C ASP A 83 2.22 15.52 14.24
N ALA A 84 3.32 15.08 13.61
CA ALA A 84 4.04 15.80 12.55
C ALA A 84 3.71 15.30 11.13
N LEU A 85 2.56 14.68 10.94
CA LEU A 85 2.12 14.28 9.60
C LEU A 85 1.61 15.50 8.82
N GLY A 86 1.73 15.43 7.49
CA GLY A 86 1.10 16.41 6.58
C GLY A 86 -0.40 16.19 6.45
N ASP A 87 -0.98 16.84 5.43
CA ASP A 87 -2.39 16.62 5.08
C ASP A 87 -2.67 15.16 4.70
N PRO A 88 -3.91 14.68 4.94
CA PRO A 88 -4.30 13.33 4.56
C PRO A 88 -4.04 13.05 3.08
N ARG A 89 -3.45 11.89 2.81
CA ARG A 89 -3.15 11.40 1.47
C ARG A 89 -3.48 9.92 1.32
N ILE A 90 -3.51 9.45 0.09
CA ILE A 90 -3.73 8.03 -0.17
C ILE A 90 -2.56 7.23 0.43
N PHE A 91 -2.87 6.28 1.32
CA PHE A 91 -1.91 5.31 1.83
C PHE A 91 -2.38 3.92 1.45
N CYS A 92 -1.56 3.17 0.68
CA CYS A 92 -1.95 1.88 0.12
C CYS A 92 -0.91 0.79 0.37
N GLY A 93 -1.42 -0.38 0.73
CA GLY A 93 -0.69 -1.62 0.95
C GLY A 93 -1.58 -2.65 1.62
N TYR A 94 -1.07 -3.86 1.88
CA TYR A 94 -1.82 -4.93 2.55
C TYR A 94 -0.90 -5.79 3.43
N SER A 95 -1.43 -6.85 4.03
CA SER A 95 -0.67 -7.81 4.85
C SER A 95 -0.03 -7.13 6.08
N ASP A 96 1.29 -7.20 6.27
CA ASP A 96 2.01 -6.59 7.39
C ASP A 96 1.79 -5.06 7.50
N ILE A 97 1.46 -4.40 6.38
CA ILE A 97 1.14 -2.97 6.33
C ILE A 97 -0.10 -2.61 7.15
N THR A 98 -0.94 -3.59 7.49
CA THR A 98 -2.10 -3.40 8.38
C THR A 98 -1.73 -2.68 9.67
N ALA A 99 -0.53 -2.93 10.20
CA ALA A 99 -0.04 -2.22 11.39
C ALA A 99 0.02 -0.68 11.19
N LEU A 100 0.38 -0.22 10.00
CA LEU A 100 0.41 1.21 9.67
C LEU A 100 -0.99 1.75 9.35
N HIS A 101 -1.86 0.96 8.72
CA HIS A 101 -3.28 1.33 8.53
C HIS A 101 -3.95 1.63 9.87
N LEU A 102 -3.81 0.73 10.84
CA LEU A 102 -4.36 0.90 12.18
C LEU A 102 -3.76 2.11 12.91
N ALA A 103 -2.45 2.33 12.76
CA ALA A 103 -1.78 3.46 13.37
C ALA A 103 -2.26 4.80 12.77
N LEU A 104 -2.36 4.91 11.46
CA LEU A 104 -2.87 6.10 10.76
C LEU A 104 -4.33 6.40 11.14
N ALA A 105 -5.18 5.38 11.17
CA ALA A 105 -6.57 5.54 11.62
C ALA A 105 -6.64 6.01 13.08
N ARG A 106 -5.81 5.45 13.97
CA ARG A 106 -5.82 5.75 15.41
C ARG A 106 -5.28 7.13 15.75
N HIS A 107 -4.18 7.55 15.12
CA HIS A 107 -3.45 8.77 15.49
C HIS A 107 -3.78 9.97 14.62
N ALA A 108 -4.04 9.75 13.34
CA ALA A 108 -4.28 10.81 12.37
C ALA A 108 -5.72 10.85 11.85
N GLY A 109 -6.54 9.85 12.14
CA GLY A 109 -7.91 9.76 11.63
C GLY A 109 -7.98 9.55 10.10
N TRP A 110 -6.93 9.07 9.47
CA TRP A 110 -6.89 8.89 8.02
C TRP A 110 -7.66 7.66 7.59
N THR A 111 -8.38 7.79 6.49
CA THR A 111 -8.85 6.65 5.70
C THR A 111 -7.71 6.14 4.83
N THR A 112 -7.48 4.84 4.85
CA THR A 112 -6.40 4.19 4.12
C THR A 112 -6.94 3.07 3.23
N PHE A 113 -6.14 2.58 2.29
CA PHE A 113 -6.56 1.63 1.26
C PHE A 113 -5.83 0.29 1.45
N TYR A 114 -6.57 -0.73 1.85
CA TYR A 114 -6.06 -2.09 1.87
C TYR A 114 -6.08 -2.63 0.43
N GLY A 115 -4.97 -2.51 -0.26
CA GLY A 115 -4.88 -2.75 -1.70
C GLY A 115 -3.52 -3.33 -2.11
N PRO A 116 -3.37 -3.69 -3.40
CA PRO A 116 -2.17 -4.36 -3.89
C PRO A 116 -0.91 -3.53 -3.63
N MET A 117 0.20 -4.23 -3.34
CA MET A 117 1.52 -3.62 -3.22
C MET A 117 2.01 -3.07 -4.56
N PHE A 118 2.86 -2.05 -4.50
CA PHE A 118 3.43 -1.45 -5.71
C PHE A 118 4.09 -2.47 -6.64
N THR A 119 4.82 -3.43 -6.08
CA THR A 119 5.53 -4.45 -6.87
C THR A 119 4.61 -5.44 -7.59
N ARG A 120 3.30 -5.43 -7.33
CA ARG A 120 2.31 -6.27 -8.04
C ARG A 120 1.93 -5.71 -9.41
N PHE A 121 2.16 -4.41 -9.64
CA PHE A 121 1.87 -3.76 -10.93
C PHE A 121 2.95 -4.06 -11.97
N THR A 122 3.09 -5.33 -12.32
CA THR A 122 4.05 -5.83 -13.31
C THR A 122 3.34 -6.26 -14.59
N ARG A 123 4.11 -6.61 -15.63
CA ARG A 123 3.56 -7.10 -16.90
C ARG A 123 3.16 -8.58 -16.87
N LYS A 124 3.40 -9.27 -15.77
CA LYS A 124 3.04 -10.68 -15.63
C LYS A 124 1.56 -10.79 -15.29
N LYS A 125 0.80 -11.48 -16.16
CA LYS A 125 -0.64 -11.70 -16.01
C LYS A 125 -1.08 -12.34 -14.69
N ASP A 126 -0.17 -13.03 -14.01
CA ASP A 126 -0.48 -13.84 -12.83
C ASP A 126 -0.29 -13.07 -11.50
N GLU A 127 0.16 -11.80 -11.54
CA GLU A 127 0.44 -11.04 -10.33
C GLU A 127 -0.67 -10.05 -9.96
N LEU A 128 -1.46 -9.60 -10.93
CA LEU A 128 -2.60 -8.72 -10.72
C LEU A 128 -3.72 -9.09 -11.71
N THR A 129 -4.89 -9.48 -11.18
CA THR A 129 -6.05 -9.76 -12.03
C THR A 129 -6.64 -8.46 -12.58
N THR A 130 -7.34 -8.51 -13.72
CA THR A 130 -8.03 -7.35 -14.29
C THR A 130 -9.03 -6.74 -13.30
N ILE A 131 -9.73 -7.59 -12.53
CA ILE A 131 -10.68 -7.14 -11.50
C ILE A 131 -9.96 -6.34 -10.42
N THR A 132 -8.81 -6.81 -9.96
CA THR A 132 -8.01 -6.11 -8.94
C THR A 132 -7.49 -4.78 -9.47
N GLU A 133 -6.97 -4.75 -10.70
CA GLU A 133 -6.46 -3.53 -11.33
C GLU A 133 -7.58 -2.49 -11.52
N ASP A 134 -8.71 -2.88 -12.09
CA ASP A 134 -9.85 -1.99 -12.29
C ASP A 134 -10.41 -1.47 -10.96
N THR A 135 -10.54 -2.35 -9.95
CA THR A 135 -11.01 -1.97 -8.62
C THR A 135 -10.05 -1.01 -7.94
N PHE A 136 -8.74 -1.25 -8.06
CA PHE A 136 -7.71 -0.35 -7.54
C PHE A 136 -7.84 1.06 -8.12
N HIS A 137 -7.95 1.20 -9.44
CA HIS A 137 -8.07 2.53 -10.06
C HIS A 137 -9.41 3.22 -9.73
N ARG A 138 -10.49 2.46 -9.60
CA ARG A 138 -11.80 3.01 -9.23
C ARG A 138 -11.83 3.48 -7.77
N ALA A 139 -11.08 2.84 -6.88
CA ALA A 139 -11.06 3.19 -5.46
C ALA A 139 -10.56 4.61 -5.18
N PHE A 140 -9.84 5.24 -6.11
CA PHE A 140 -9.33 6.61 -5.98
C PHE A 140 -10.17 7.66 -6.75
N GLN A 141 -11.31 7.26 -7.29
CA GLN A 141 -12.23 8.18 -7.94
C GLN A 141 -13.23 8.74 -6.93
N ALA A 142 -13.84 9.87 -7.26
CA ALA A 142 -14.85 10.50 -6.39
C ALA A 142 -16.16 9.69 -6.30
N GLU A 143 -16.39 8.79 -7.24
CA GLU A 143 -17.59 7.95 -7.27
C GLU A 143 -17.47 6.77 -6.30
N PRO A 144 -18.56 6.36 -5.64
CA PRO A 144 -18.54 5.17 -4.81
C PRO A 144 -18.05 3.94 -5.57
N LEU A 145 -17.21 3.14 -4.94
CA LEU A 145 -16.65 1.91 -5.55
C LEU A 145 -17.76 0.95 -6.00
N GLY A 146 -18.89 0.95 -5.28
CA GLY A 146 -20.00 0.04 -5.54
C GLY A 146 -19.64 -1.42 -5.21
N ARG A 147 -20.39 -2.34 -5.80
CA ARG A 147 -20.11 -3.77 -5.62
C ARG A 147 -18.82 -4.15 -6.34
N VAL A 148 -17.90 -4.79 -5.61
CA VAL A 148 -16.73 -5.43 -6.21
C VAL A 148 -17.21 -6.68 -6.95
N PRO A 149 -16.87 -6.87 -8.24
CA PRO A 149 -17.25 -8.07 -8.98
C PRO A 149 -16.67 -9.33 -8.34
N GLU A 150 -17.41 -10.42 -8.42
CA GLU A 150 -16.87 -11.74 -8.10
C GLU A 150 -15.85 -12.15 -9.18
N ASP A 151 -14.76 -12.78 -8.75
CA ASP A 151 -13.79 -13.35 -9.69
C ASP A 151 -14.36 -14.68 -10.23
N PRO A 152 -14.68 -14.80 -11.53
CA PRO A 152 -15.25 -16.01 -12.09
C PRO A 152 -14.27 -17.20 -12.05
N ASP A 153 -12.98 -16.91 -11.90
CA ASP A 153 -11.93 -17.91 -11.82
C ASP A 153 -11.60 -18.32 -10.37
N ASP A 154 -12.26 -17.72 -9.37
CA ASP A 154 -12.11 -18.09 -7.95
C ASP A 154 -13.24 -19.06 -7.53
N PRO A 155 -12.96 -20.38 -7.46
CA PRO A 155 -13.97 -21.38 -7.12
C PRO A 155 -14.30 -21.44 -5.61
N TYR A 156 -13.69 -20.60 -4.79
CA TYR A 156 -13.78 -20.68 -3.32
C TYR A 156 -14.69 -19.63 -2.69
N VAL A 157 -15.52 -18.95 -3.48
CA VAL A 157 -16.52 -18.02 -2.92
C VAL A 157 -17.64 -18.85 -2.29
N LEU A 158 -17.70 -18.87 -0.96
CA LEU A 158 -18.80 -19.43 -0.20
C LEU A 158 -19.67 -18.29 0.35
N THR A 159 -20.86 -18.13 -0.20
CA THR A 159 -21.86 -17.21 0.35
C THR A 159 -22.74 -17.95 1.37
N VAL A 160 -22.68 -17.53 2.62
CA VAL A 160 -23.52 -18.07 3.70
C VAL A 160 -24.41 -16.95 4.24
N GLY A 161 -25.66 -16.95 3.84
CA GLY A 161 -26.65 -15.93 4.22
C GLY A 161 -26.59 -14.69 3.35
N GLU A 162 -27.63 -13.87 3.48
CA GLU A 162 -27.74 -12.57 2.83
C GLU A 162 -27.89 -11.49 3.90
N GLY A 163 -27.21 -10.37 3.72
CA GLY A 163 -27.30 -9.24 4.63
C GLY A 163 -26.46 -8.05 4.16
N VAL A 164 -26.74 -6.90 4.76
CA VAL A 164 -25.93 -5.70 4.58
C VAL A 164 -25.23 -5.42 5.91
N ALA A 165 -23.92 -5.26 5.86
CA ALA A 165 -23.14 -4.80 6.99
C ALA A 165 -22.46 -3.47 6.61
N GLU A 166 -22.51 -2.51 7.52
CA GLU A 166 -21.82 -1.24 7.37
C GLU A 166 -20.82 -1.12 8.51
N ALA A 167 -19.54 -1.13 8.15
CA ALA A 167 -18.45 -1.01 9.11
C ALA A 167 -17.18 -0.48 8.41
N PRO A 168 -16.26 0.15 9.16
CA PRO A 168 -14.91 0.40 8.65
C PRO A 168 -14.23 -0.93 8.30
N ILE A 169 -13.60 -0.99 7.13
CA ILE A 169 -12.72 -2.11 6.76
C ILE A 169 -11.38 -1.89 7.48
N VAL A 170 -10.98 -2.85 8.29
CA VAL A 170 -9.73 -2.82 9.06
C VAL A 170 -8.81 -3.93 8.59
#